data_c500d7651a665937b7d1cf06ebdd1549
#
_entry.id   c500d7651a665937b7d1cf06ebdd1549
#
_cell.length_a   1.000
_cell.length_b   1.000
_cell.length_c   1.000
_cell.angle_alpha   90.00
_cell.angle_beta   90.00
_cell.angle_gamma   90.00
#
_symmetry.space_group_name_H-M   'P 1'
#
loop_
_entity.id
_entity.type
_entity.pdbx_description
1 polymer ?
#
loop_
_entity_poly.entity_id
_entity_poly.type
_entity_poly.pdbx_seq_one_letter_code
_entity_poly.pdbx_strand_id
1 'polypeptide(L)'
;MAKKVTSRPGLFGSTIHYDERGRKIGESRPGFFGDTVHYDAKGKKVGESRRGLFGSTNNYDAKGHKVGRTDPGIFGGSNHYDNHGRKIGDSNPGFFGSTHTRLDDEDD
;
A
#
# COMPACT_ATOMS: atom_id res chain seq x y z
N MET A 1 -11.99 -8.89 -11.56
CA MET A 1 -11.67 -9.65 -10.36
C MET A 1 -10.82 -8.84 -9.41
N ALA A 2 -10.97 -9.07 -8.14
CA ALA A 2 -10.13 -8.41 -7.15
C ALA A 2 -8.79 -9.12 -7.05
N LYS A 3 -7.73 -8.35 -6.80
CA LYS A 3 -6.41 -8.89 -6.53
C LYS A 3 -6.16 -8.85 -5.04
N LYS A 4 -5.50 -9.86 -4.53
CA LYS A 4 -5.17 -9.95 -3.12
C LYS A 4 -3.67 -9.83 -2.94
N VAL A 5 -3.28 -8.99 -2.00
CA VAL A 5 -1.89 -8.77 -1.66
C VAL A 5 -1.74 -8.96 -0.16
N THR A 6 -0.75 -9.73 0.24
CA THR A 6 -0.42 -9.91 1.65
C THR A 6 0.86 -9.18 1.95
N SER A 7 0.86 -8.38 2.99
CA SER A 7 2.03 -7.60 3.39
C SER A 7 2.50 -8.09 4.74
N ARG A 8 3.79 -8.33 4.89
CA ARG A 8 4.37 -8.83 6.13
C ARG A 8 5.57 -7.98 6.54
N PRO A 9 5.81 -7.83 7.84
CA PRO A 9 6.98 -7.07 8.28
C PRO A 9 8.26 -7.76 7.84
N GLY A 10 9.21 -6.97 7.37
CA GLY A 10 10.54 -7.43 7.02
C GLY A 10 11.55 -6.89 8.01
N LEU A 11 12.81 -6.83 7.57
CA LEU A 11 13.90 -6.34 8.42
C LEU A 11 13.93 -4.82 8.41
N PHE A 12 14.42 -4.25 9.50
CA PHE A 12 14.68 -2.81 9.60
C PHE A 12 13.44 -1.95 9.35
N GLY A 13 12.28 -2.43 9.79
CA GLY A 13 11.06 -1.65 9.66
C GLY A 13 10.42 -1.70 8.29
N SER A 14 10.94 -2.49 7.38
CA SER A 14 10.37 -2.60 6.05
C SER A 14 9.13 -3.51 6.07
N THR A 15 8.39 -3.49 4.97
CA THR A 15 7.25 -4.36 4.77
C THR A 15 7.38 -5.01 3.41
N ILE A 16 7.21 -6.32 3.33
CA ILE A 16 7.35 -7.04 2.09
C ILE A 16 5.97 -7.46 1.61
N HIS A 17 5.71 -7.25 0.33
CA HIS A 17 4.40 -7.52 -0.27
C HIS A 17 4.45 -8.77 -1.15
N TYR A 18 3.41 -9.61 -1.03
CA TYR A 18 3.33 -10.89 -1.74
C TYR A 18 2.01 -10.98 -2.48
N ASP A 19 2.01 -11.65 -3.63
CA ASP A 19 0.78 -11.91 -4.37
C ASP A 19 0.04 -13.12 -3.79
N GLU A 20 -1.04 -13.51 -4.44
CA GLU A 20 -1.88 -14.62 -3.98
C GLU A 20 -1.14 -15.95 -3.98
N ARG A 21 -0.09 -16.07 -4.77
CA ARG A 21 0.70 -17.28 -4.88
C ARG A 21 1.89 -17.29 -3.95
N GLY A 22 2.02 -16.25 -3.12
CA GLY A 22 3.14 -16.16 -2.19
C GLY A 22 4.43 -15.65 -2.80
N ARG A 23 4.40 -15.11 -4.01
CA ARG A 23 5.59 -14.56 -4.64
C ARG A 23 5.76 -13.09 -4.25
N LYS A 24 6.99 -12.70 -3.97
CA LYS A 24 7.29 -11.32 -3.62
C LYS A 24 7.04 -10.42 -4.83
N ILE A 25 6.23 -9.37 -4.63
CA ILE A 25 5.93 -8.41 -5.68
C ILE A 25 6.51 -7.04 -5.38
N GLY A 26 6.98 -6.81 -4.16
CA GLY A 26 7.56 -5.53 -3.84
C GLY A 26 7.86 -5.42 -2.37
N GLU A 27 8.24 -4.20 -1.98
CA GLU A 27 8.67 -3.92 -0.62
C GLU A 27 8.45 -2.44 -0.34
N SER A 28 8.14 -2.11 0.91
CA SER A 28 8.00 -0.74 1.34
C SER A 28 8.97 -0.50 2.48
N ARG A 29 9.67 0.62 2.43
CA ARG A 29 10.67 0.98 3.45
C ARG A 29 10.36 2.35 4.01
N PRO A 30 10.59 2.54 5.31
CA PRO A 30 10.42 3.87 5.88
C PRO A 30 11.46 4.82 5.27
N GLY A 31 11.00 6.00 4.91
CA GLY A 31 11.87 7.05 4.41
C GLY A 31 12.12 8.08 5.48
N PHE A 32 12.65 9.22 5.09
CA PHE A 32 12.85 10.33 6.00
C PHE A 32 11.52 11.01 6.29
N PHE A 33 11.40 11.60 7.46
CA PHE A 33 10.24 12.41 7.84
C PHE A 33 8.92 11.64 7.88
N GLY A 34 8.99 10.33 8.15
CA GLY A 34 7.77 9.53 8.29
C GLY A 34 7.13 9.05 7.00
N ASP A 35 7.78 9.29 5.88
CA ASP A 35 7.30 8.80 4.59
C ASP A 35 7.60 7.32 4.42
N THR A 36 6.96 6.72 3.44
CA THR A 36 7.23 5.32 3.07
C THR A 36 7.55 5.27 1.58
N VAL A 37 8.64 4.60 1.22
CA VAL A 37 9.05 4.46 -0.18
C VAL A 37 8.77 3.03 -0.61
N HIS A 38 8.18 2.89 -1.79
CA HIS A 38 7.76 1.59 -2.32
C HIS A 38 8.65 1.16 -3.47
N TYR A 39 9.01 -0.14 -3.45
CA TYR A 39 9.91 -0.73 -4.45
C TYR A 39 9.25 -1.94 -5.06
N ASP A 40 9.59 -2.24 -6.33
CA ASP A 40 9.10 -3.46 -6.96
C ASP A 40 9.97 -4.66 -6.52
N ALA A 41 9.68 -5.84 -7.08
CA ALA A 41 10.38 -7.06 -6.68
C ALA A 41 11.86 -7.02 -7.04
N LYS A 42 12.24 -6.15 -7.97
CA LYS A 42 13.63 -6.02 -8.39
C LYS A 42 14.38 -4.92 -7.64
N GLY A 43 13.70 -4.24 -6.73
CA GLY A 43 14.32 -3.18 -5.95
C GLY A 43 14.26 -1.80 -6.57
N LYS A 44 13.50 -1.63 -7.65
CA LYS A 44 13.36 -0.33 -8.30
C LYS A 44 12.23 0.45 -7.65
N LYS A 45 12.46 1.73 -7.37
CA LYS A 45 11.44 2.58 -6.76
C LYS A 45 10.25 2.74 -7.70
N VAL A 46 9.04 2.49 -7.18
CA VAL A 46 7.81 2.64 -7.94
C VAL A 46 6.89 3.69 -7.37
N GLY A 47 7.14 4.19 -6.17
CA GLY A 47 6.32 5.24 -5.62
C GLY A 47 6.66 5.52 -4.18
N GLU A 48 5.83 6.37 -3.56
CA GLU A 48 6.03 6.69 -2.16
C GLU A 48 4.70 7.15 -1.55
N SER A 49 4.59 7.03 -0.23
CA SER A 49 3.40 7.43 0.51
C SER A 49 3.80 8.45 1.57
N ARG A 50 3.03 9.51 1.69
CA ARG A 50 3.28 10.57 2.66
C ARG A 50 2.04 10.82 3.48
N ARG A 51 2.23 11.17 4.74
CA ARG A 51 1.10 11.47 5.60
C ARG A 51 0.37 12.70 5.14
N GLY A 52 -0.95 12.61 5.10
CA GLY A 52 -1.81 13.75 4.83
C GLY A 52 -2.52 14.19 6.11
N LEU A 53 -3.62 14.91 5.93
CA LEU A 53 -4.41 15.40 7.04
C LEU A 53 -5.33 14.30 7.56
N PHE A 54 -5.69 14.41 8.85
CA PHE A 54 -6.70 13.54 9.48
C PHE A 54 -6.37 12.04 9.40
N GLY A 55 -5.08 11.71 9.45
CA GLY A 55 -4.68 10.32 9.45
C GLY A 55 -4.65 9.65 8.08
N SER A 56 -4.95 10.38 7.03
CA SER A 56 -4.88 9.82 5.70
C SER A 56 -3.44 9.76 5.20
N THR A 57 -3.24 9.06 4.10
CA THR A 57 -1.94 8.92 3.47
C THR A 57 -2.10 9.24 1.99
N ASN A 58 -1.25 10.09 1.46
CA ASN A 58 -1.25 10.40 0.04
C ASN A 58 -0.20 9.54 -0.67
N ASN A 59 -0.59 8.96 -1.79
CA ASN A 59 0.26 8.05 -2.54
C ASN A 59 0.74 8.71 -3.82
N TYR A 60 2.03 8.54 -4.11
CA TYR A 60 2.69 9.17 -5.26
C TYR A 60 3.40 8.13 -6.09
N ASP A 61 3.53 8.37 -7.40
CA ASP A 61 4.30 7.48 -8.28
C ASP A 61 5.79 7.78 -8.16
N ALA A 62 6.60 7.07 -8.95
CA ALA A 62 8.05 7.23 -8.88
C ALA A 62 8.52 8.61 -9.30
N LYS A 63 7.69 9.33 -10.06
CA LYS A 63 8.00 10.69 -10.52
C LYS A 63 7.49 11.77 -9.59
N GLY A 64 6.80 11.38 -8.53
CA GLY A 64 6.27 12.34 -7.57
C GLY A 64 4.87 12.84 -7.85
N HIS A 65 4.17 12.26 -8.83
CA HIS A 65 2.78 12.65 -9.11
C HIS A 65 1.83 11.91 -8.18
N LYS A 66 0.87 12.62 -7.63
CA LYS A 66 -0.12 12.00 -6.75
C LYS A 66 -1.01 11.06 -7.55
N VAL A 67 -1.12 9.82 -7.10
CA VAL A 67 -1.94 8.82 -7.77
C VAL A 67 -3.12 8.35 -6.94
N GLY A 68 -3.17 8.70 -5.67
CA GLY A 68 -4.28 8.29 -4.85
C GLY A 68 -4.09 8.61 -3.38
N ARG A 69 -4.95 8.04 -2.56
CA ARG A 69 -5.00 8.31 -1.13
C ARG A 69 -5.47 7.05 -0.40
N THR A 70 -5.01 6.90 0.83
CA THR A 70 -5.44 5.83 1.70
C THR A 70 -5.98 6.44 2.99
N ASP A 71 -7.21 6.09 3.36
CA ASP A 71 -7.83 6.58 4.58
C ASP A 71 -7.97 5.46 5.59
N PRO A 72 -7.87 5.75 6.90
CA PRO A 72 -8.07 4.74 7.91
C PRO A 72 -9.52 4.27 7.93
N GLY A 73 -9.72 2.98 8.13
CA GLY A 73 -11.05 2.41 8.26
C GLY A 73 -11.51 2.39 9.71
N ILE A 74 -12.72 1.87 9.92
CA ILE A 74 -13.35 1.93 11.23
C ILE A 74 -12.78 0.86 12.17
N PHE A 75 -12.43 -0.30 11.62
CA PHE A 75 -12.01 -1.43 12.44
C PHE A 75 -10.54 -1.78 12.25
N GLY A 76 -9.70 -0.76 12.12
CA GLY A 76 -8.27 -0.98 11.99
C GLY A 76 -7.79 -1.24 10.58
N GLY A 77 -8.70 -1.28 9.61
CA GLY A 77 -8.32 -1.43 8.23
C GLY A 77 -8.06 -0.09 7.56
N SER A 78 -7.95 -0.13 6.24
CA SER A 78 -7.73 1.09 5.45
C SER A 78 -8.48 0.96 4.14
N ASN A 79 -8.93 2.09 3.62
CA ASN A 79 -9.56 2.16 2.31
C ASN A 79 -8.66 2.93 1.36
N HIS A 80 -8.51 2.42 0.15
CA HIS A 80 -7.62 3.01 -0.85
C HIS A 80 -8.45 3.66 -1.96
N TYR A 81 -8.06 4.86 -2.36
CA TYR A 81 -8.76 5.65 -3.37
C TYR A 81 -7.80 6.08 -4.45
N ASP A 82 -8.31 6.24 -5.68
CA ASP A 82 -7.49 6.76 -6.77
C ASP A 82 -7.47 8.29 -6.70
N ASN A 83 -6.83 8.90 -7.68
CA ASN A 83 -6.66 10.36 -7.69
C ASN A 83 -7.96 11.10 -8.00
N HIS A 84 -9.01 10.39 -8.39
CA HIS A 84 -10.32 10.96 -8.62
C HIS A 84 -11.27 10.70 -7.46
N GLY A 85 -10.78 10.14 -6.36
CA GLY A 85 -11.59 9.88 -5.19
C GLY A 85 -12.41 8.60 -5.24
N ARG A 86 -12.19 7.75 -6.24
CA ARG A 86 -12.92 6.49 -6.34
C ARG A 86 -12.20 5.41 -5.54
N LYS A 87 -12.96 4.61 -4.82
CA LYS A 87 -12.38 3.53 -4.03
C LYS A 87 -11.83 2.44 -4.96
N ILE A 88 -10.58 2.05 -4.75
CA ILE A 88 -9.93 1.02 -5.55
C ILE A 88 -9.59 -0.22 -4.76
N GLY A 89 -9.76 -0.20 -3.45
CA GLY A 89 -9.49 -1.40 -2.66
C GLY A 89 -9.51 -1.10 -1.18
N ASP A 90 -9.15 -2.12 -0.39
CA ASP A 90 -9.06 -1.98 1.05
C ASP A 90 -7.98 -2.91 1.60
N SER A 91 -7.56 -2.65 2.83
CA SER A 91 -6.57 -3.45 3.53
C SER A 91 -7.08 -3.76 4.93
N ASN A 92 -6.89 -4.97 5.37
CA ASN A 92 -7.30 -5.40 6.70
C ASN A 92 -6.15 -6.09 7.41
N PRO A 93 -6.04 -5.92 8.74
CA PRO A 93 -4.97 -6.58 9.47
C PRO A 93 -5.19 -8.10 9.49
N GLY A 94 -4.10 -8.85 9.38
CA GLY A 94 -4.11 -10.29 9.51
C GLY A 94 -3.43 -10.71 10.80
N PHE A 95 -3.09 -11.99 10.88
CA PHE A 95 -2.39 -12.51 12.06
C PHE A 95 -0.90 -12.19 11.98
N PHE A 96 -0.27 -12.08 13.14
CA PHE A 96 1.20 -11.94 13.24
C PHE A 96 1.74 -10.70 12.56
N GLY A 97 0.97 -9.60 12.61
CA GLY A 97 1.44 -8.34 12.04
C GLY A 97 1.33 -8.23 10.53
N SER A 98 0.71 -9.20 9.88
CA SER A 98 0.52 -9.11 8.44
C SER A 98 -0.65 -8.20 8.09
N THR A 99 -0.75 -7.83 6.82
CA THR A 99 -1.83 -7.02 6.30
C THR A 99 -2.29 -7.64 4.98
N HIS A 100 -3.60 -7.81 4.85
CA HIS A 100 -4.19 -8.31 3.62
C HIS A 100 -4.84 -7.16 2.87
N THR A 101 -4.45 -6.97 1.64
CA THR A 101 -4.94 -5.89 0.80
C THR A 101 -5.72 -6.48 -0.37
N ARG A 102 -6.91 -5.97 -0.59
CA ARG A 102 -7.70 -6.35 -1.74
C ARG A 102 -7.85 -5.14 -2.65
N LEU A 103 -7.53 -5.30 -3.91
CA LEU A 103 -7.66 -4.24 -4.90
C LEU A 103 -8.80 -4.57 -5.83
N ASP A 104 -9.65 -3.58 -6.07
CA ASP A 104 -10.79 -3.77 -6.94
C ASP A 104 -10.33 -3.76 -8.40
N ASP A 105 -11.00 -4.57 -9.22
CA ASP A 105 -10.69 -4.65 -10.63
C ASP A 105 -11.46 -3.53 -11.35
N GLU A 106 -10.73 -2.72 -12.11
CA GLU A 106 -11.35 -1.61 -12.80
C GLU A 106 -12.08 -2.02 -14.06
N ASP A 107 -11.81 -3.21 -14.53
CA ASP A 107 -12.32 -3.59 -15.83
C ASP A 107 -13.61 -4.33 -15.81
N ASP A 108 -14.20 -4.49 -14.68
CA ASP A 108 -15.37 -5.30 -14.64
C ASP A 108 -16.59 -4.81 -15.29
#